data_8083dc9e21573c51a24d4891fffbe5b3
#
_entry.id   8083dc9e21573c51a24d4891fffbe5b3
#
_cell.length_a   1.000
_cell.length_b   1.000
_cell.length_c   1.000
_cell.angle_alpha   90.00
_cell.angle_beta   90.00
_cell.angle_gamma   90.00
#
_symmetry.space_group_name_H-M   'P 1'
#
loop_
_entity.id
_entity.type
_entity.pdbx_description
1 polymer ?
#
loop_
_entity_poly.entity_id
_entity_poly.type
_entity_poly.pdbx_seq_one_letter_code
_entity_poly.pdbx_strand_id
1 'polypeptide(L)'
;QVHLQESGPGAVRPSETLSLTCAVSGDSIRDDYRWTWIRQTPGQGLEYIGYIYGGASKTNYNPSLKSRVTISKDTSKNHFSLRLTSVTATDTAIYFCARYGSLLRRDHYFDSWGQGVLVTVSS
;
A
#
# COMPACT_ATOMS: atom_id res chain seq x y z
N GLN A 1 -16.74 -10.86 -1.56
CA GLN A 1 -16.72 -9.52 -2.14
C GLN A 1 -15.88 -8.59 -1.28
N VAL A 2 -14.58 -8.66 -1.47
CA VAL A 2 -13.67 -7.76 -0.75
C VAL A 2 -13.71 -6.38 -1.41
N HIS A 3 -13.66 -5.35 -0.57
CA HIS A 3 -13.59 -3.95 -1.02
C HIS A 3 -12.45 -3.26 -0.27
N LEU A 4 -11.59 -2.55 -1.01
CA LEU A 4 -10.45 -1.82 -0.48
C LEU A 4 -10.61 -0.34 -0.77
N GLN A 5 -10.28 0.52 0.21
CA GLN A 5 -10.40 1.96 0.04
C GLN A 5 -9.21 2.66 0.70
N GLU A 6 -8.43 3.37 -0.11
CA GLU A 6 -7.33 4.20 0.36
C GLU A 6 -7.85 5.48 0.99
N SER A 7 -7.13 5.98 1.99
CA SER A 7 -7.35 7.30 2.55
C SER A 7 -6.03 7.90 3.04
N GLY A 8 -5.96 9.21 3.05
CA GLY A 8 -4.80 9.96 3.51
C GLY A 8 -4.74 11.32 2.85
N PRO A 9 -3.75 12.14 3.22
CA PRO A 9 -3.64 13.49 2.67
C PRO A 9 -3.26 13.45 1.19
N GLY A 10 -3.87 14.34 0.41
CA GLY A 10 -3.55 14.48 -1.01
C GLY A 10 -2.29 15.28 -1.29
N ALA A 11 -1.72 15.91 -0.27
CA ALA A 11 -0.53 16.73 -0.41
C ALA A 11 0.39 16.54 0.78
N VAL A 12 1.69 16.45 0.50
CA VAL A 12 2.74 16.29 1.52
C VAL A 12 3.90 17.19 1.12
N ARG A 13 4.57 17.79 2.10
CA ARG A 13 5.75 18.61 1.83
C ARG A 13 7.00 17.75 1.70
N PRO A 14 8.00 18.19 0.92
CA PRO A 14 9.28 17.49 0.85
C PRO A 14 9.88 17.28 2.24
N SER A 15 10.57 16.18 2.42
CA SER A 15 11.20 15.70 3.65
C SER A 15 10.24 15.15 4.71
N GLU A 16 8.94 15.38 4.56
CA GLU A 16 7.95 14.85 5.50
C GLU A 16 7.62 13.39 5.21
N THR A 17 6.76 12.82 6.04
CA THR A 17 6.33 11.43 5.92
C THR A 17 4.94 11.36 5.29
N LEU A 18 4.83 10.57 4.24
CA LEU A 18 3.53 10.21 3.66
C LEU A 18 2.95 9.05 4.45
N SER A 19 1.70 9.19 4.89
CA SER A 19 0.98 8.14 5.60
C SER A 19 -0.35 7.89 4.92
N LEU A 20 -0.59 6.65 4.51
CA LEU A 20 -1.85 6.23 3.89
C LEU A 20 -2.40 5.02 4.61
N THR A 21 -3.72 4.89 4.62
CA THR A 21 -4.42 3.76 5.21
C THR A 21 -5.33 3.13 4.17
N CYS A 22 -5.39 1.81 4.16
CA CYS A 22 -6.32 1.05 3.35
C CYS A 22 -7.33 0.36 4.26
N ALA A 23 -8.59 0.73 4.12
CA ALA A 23 -9.68 0.08 4.84
C ALA A 23 -10.17 -1.10 4.00
N VAL A 24 -10.24 -2.27 4.63
CA VAL A 24 -10.70 -3.50 3.97
C VAL A 24 -12.05 -3.88 4.53
N SER A 25 -13.00 -4.20 3.66
CA SER A 25 -14.30 -4.71 4.05
C SER A 25 -14.65 -5.94 3.21
N GLY A 26 -15.53 -6.77 3.73
CA GLY A 26 -15.98 -7.99 3.05
C GLY A 26 -15.08 -9.20 3.29
N ASP A 27 -13.92 -9.01 3.90
CA ASP A 27 -13.00 -10.08 4.26
C ASP A 27 -12.08 -9.61 5.36
N SER A 28 -11.44 -10.54 6.05
CA SER A 28 -10.53 -10.23 7.16
C SER A 28 -9.11 -10.02 6.64
N ILE A 29 -8.43 -8.97 7.13
CA ILE A 29 -7.02 -8.78 6.80
C ILE A 29 -6.12 -9.84 7.45
N ARG A 30 -6.66 -10.65 8.38
CA ARG A 30 -5.93 -11.81 8.93
C ARG A 30 -5.85 -12.97 7.95
N ASP A 31 -6.63 -12.93 6.87
CA ASP A 31 -6.58 -13.96 5.86
C ASP A 31 -5.23 -13.98 5.17
N ASP A 32 -4.86 -15.15 4.69
CA ASP A 32 -3.54 -15.43 4.16
C ASP A 32 -3.36 -14.85 2.75
N TYR A 33 -3.43 -13.52 2.67
CA TYR A 33 -3.16 -12.75 1.47
C TYR A 33 -1.97 -11.85 1.71
N ARG A 34 -1.44 -11.30 0.61
CA ARG A 34 -0.43 -10.25 0.64
C ARG A 34 -1.14 -8.93 0.44
N TRP A 35 -1.26 -8.15 1.50
CA TRP A 35 -1.88 -6.84 1.47
C TRP A 35 -0.84 -5.84 1.00
N THR A 36 -1.02 -5.31 -0.21
CA THR A 36 0.06 -4.70 -1.00
C THR A 36 -0.20 -3.23 -1.26
N TRP A 37 0.88 -2.44 -1.29
CA TRP A 37 0.87 -1.06 -1.77
C TRP A 37 1.64 -0.97 -3.07
N ILE A 38 1.06 -0.25 -4.04
CA ILE A 38 1.61 -0.04 -5.38
C ILE A 38 1.37 1.43 -5.72
N ARG A 39 2.25 2.03 -6.53
CA ARG A 39 2.04 3.39 -6.98
C ARG A 39 2.28 3.51 -8.48
N GLN A 40 1.68 4.54 -9.07
CA GLN A 40 1.90 4.91 -10.46
C GLN A 40 2.36 6.36 -10.50
N THR A 41 3.60 6.57 -10.89
CA THR A 41 4.16 7.92 -11.05
C THR A 41 3.87 8.43 -12.45
N PRO A 42 3.80 9.78 -12.63
CA PRO A 42 3.56 10.35 -13.97
C PRO A 42 4.60 9.89 -14.99
N GLY A 43 4.14 9.44 -16.14
CA GLY A 43 5.01 9.02 -17.23
C GLY A 43 5.72 7.70 -17.04
N GLN A 44 5.46 7.00 -15.94
CA GLN A 44 6.05 5.69 -15.66
C GLN A 44 4.94 4.69 -15.34
N GLY A 45 5.28 3.41 -15.39
CA GLY A 45 4.33 2.36 -15.09
C GLY A 45 4.12 2.19 -13.58
N LEU A 46 3.47 1.10 -13.22
CA LEU A 46 3.25 0.76 -11.84
C LEU A 46 4.56 0.37 -11.17
N GLU A 47 4.75 0.83 -9.95
CA GLU A 47 5.90 0.49 -9.12
C GLU A 47 5.41 -0.18 -7.84
N TYR A 48 5.89 -1.39 -7.61
CA TYR A 48 5.62 -2.13 -6.37
C TYR A 48 6.34 -1.44 -5.21
N ILE A 49 5.60 -1.23 -4.10
CA ILE A 49 6.16 -0.63 -2.89
C ILE A 49 6.48 -1.71 -1.86
N GLY A 50 5.51 -2.57 -1.56
CA GLY A 50 5.69 -3.62 -0.60
C GLY A 50 4.37 -4.24 -0.17
N TYR A 51 4.46 -5.26 0.70
CA TYR A 51 3.27 -5.90 1.24
C TYR A 51 3.50 -6.38 2.67
N ILE A 52 2.40 -6.66 3.35
CA ILE A 52 2.38 -7.35 4.63
C ILE A 52 1.47 -8.57 4.51
N TYR A 53 1.88 -9.68 5.11
CA TYR A 53 1.06 -10.89 5.14
C TYR A 53 -0.08 -10.74 6.14
N GLY A 54 -1.25 -11.26 5.78
CA GLY A 54 -2.40 -11.26 6.67
C GLY A 54 -2.20 -12.17 7.86
N GLY A 55 -1.65 -13.36 7.63
CA GLY A 55 -1.52 -14.40 8.65
C GLY A 55 -0.25 -14.34 9.49
N ALA A 56 0.66 -13.40 9.23
CA ALA A 56 1.94 -13.32 9.93
C ALA A 56 2.44 -11.88 9.96
N SER A 57 3.35 -11.59 10.90
CA SER A 57 4.00 -10.27 10.99
C SER A 57 5.20 -10.20 10.04
N LYS A 58 4.96 -10.46 8.78
CA LYS A 58 5.98 -10.55 7.76
C LYS A 58 5.73 -9.51 6.68
N THR A 59 6.78 -8.78 6.32
CA THR A 59 6.71 -7.75 5.29
C THR A 59 7.75 -8.01 4.21
N ASN A 60 7.51 -7.43 3.05
CA ASN A 60 8.47 -7.41 1.95
C ASN A 60 8.40 -6.04 1.29
N TYR A 61 9.54 -5.43 1.04
CA TYR A 61 9.61 -4.09 0.46
C TYR A 61 10.44 -4.09 -0.80
N ASN A 62 10.07 -3.21 -1.74
CA ASN A 62 10.89 -2.94 -2.91
C ASN A 62 12.29 -2.49 -2.45
N PRO A 63 13.37 -3.14 -2.89
CA PRO A 63 14.73 -2.79 -2.44
C PRO A 63 15.10 -1.31 -2.64
N SER A 64 14.59 -0.67 -3.69
CA SER A 64 14.88 0.74 -3.96
C SER A 64 14.20 1.70 -2.99
N LEU A 65 13.18 1.23 -2.26
CA LEU A 65 12.41 2.04 -1.31
C LEU A 65 12.57 1.57 0.13
N LYS A 66 13.22 0.44 0.33
CA LYS A 66 13.23 -0.31 1.59
C LYS A 66 13.60 0.53 2.80
N SER A 67 14.57 1.44 2.66
CA SER A 67 15.04 2.27 3.77
C SER A 67 14.01 3.30 4.23
N ARG A 68 12.98 3.58 3.42
CA ARG A 68 12.00 4.64 3.68
C ARG A 68 10.59 4.12 3.93
N VAL A 69 10.35 2.82 3.77
CA VAL A 69 8.99 2.23 3.77
C VAL A 69 8.75 1.45 5.04
N THR A 70 7.57 1.63 5.61
CA THR A 70 7.02 0.74 6.64
C THR A 70 5.58 0.44 6.30
N ILE A 71 5.23 -0.84 6.23
CA ILE A 71 3.86 -1.28 6.06
C ILE A 71 3.45 -2.02 7.33
N SER A 72 2.28 -1.68 7.85
CA SER A 72 1.75 -2.24 9.08
C SER A 72 0.27 -2.58 8.88
N LYS A 73 -0.30 -3.32 9.84
CA LYS A 73 -1.72 -3.62 9.83
C LYS A 73 -2.30 -3.42 11.23
N ASP A 74 -3.58 -3.07 11.26
CA ASP A 74 -4.38 -2.98 12.48
C ASP A 74 -5.54 -3.95 12.33
N THR A 75 -5.41 -5.12 12.92
CA THR A 75 -6.40 -6.19 12.76
C THR A 75 -7.73 -5.85 13.42
N SER A 76 -7.72 -5.02 14.47
CA SER A 76 -8.95 -4.60 15.15
C SER A 76 -9.81 -3.69 14.26
N LYS A 77 -9.19 -2.89 13.40
CA LYS A 77 -9.88 -1.99 12.48
C LYS A 77 -10.00 -2.55 11.07
N ASN A 78 -9.35 -3.68 10.82
CA ASN A 78 -9.28 -4.29 9.49
C ASN A 78 -8.66 -3.36 8.45
N HIS A 79 -7.58 -2.68 8.85
CA HIS A 79 -6.82 -1.74 8.02
C HIS A 79 -5.38 -2.20 7.85
N PHE A 80 -4.76 -1.81 6.75
CA PHE A 80 -3.31 -1.84 6.64
C PHE A 80 -2.82 -0.50 6.11
N SER A 81 -1.58 -0.14 6.44
CA SER A 81 -1.10 1.23 6.27
C SER A 81 0.28 1.26 5.66
N LEU A 82 0.56 2.38 4.99
CA LEU A 82 1.85 2.68 4.39
C LEU A 82 2.43 3.93 5.04
N ARG A 83 3.71 3.87 5.39
CA ARG A 83 4.49 5.06 5.74
C ARG A 83 5.70 5.12 4.82
N LEU A 84 5.86 6.27 4.18
CA LEU A 84 6.99 6.55 3.31
C LEU A 84 7.65 7.82 3.81
N THR A 85 8.88 7.71 4.31
CA THR A 85 9.59 8.83 4.93
C THR A 85 10.42 9.61 3.91
N SER A 86 10.80 10.84 4.28
CA SER A 86 11.73 11.69 3.50
C SER A 86 11.31 11.83 2.05
N VAL A 87 10.03 12.17 1.84
CA VAL A 87 9.49 12.23 0.48
C VAL A 87 10.10 13.37 -0.31
N THR A 88 10.19 13.18 -1.62
CA THR A 88 10.58 14.20 -2.59
C THR A 88 9.53 14.28 -3.68
N ALA A 89 9.70 15.22 -4.61
CA ALA A 89 8.77 15.37 -5.74
C ALA A 89 8.65 14.07 -6.57
N THR A 90 9.67 13.23 -6.56
CA THR A 90 9.64 11.94 -7.28
C THR A 90 8.67 10.94 -6.65
N ASP A 91 8.19 11.20 -5.44
CA ASP A 91 7.19 10.36 -4.80
C ASP A 91 5.75 10.78 -5.13
N THR A 92 5.57 11.84 -5.89
CA THR A 92 4.25 12.22 -6.41
C THR A 92 3.72 11.09 -7.29
N ALA A 93 2.56 10.56 -6.94
CA ALA A 93 2.01 9.38 -7.62
C ALA A 93 0.56 9.16 -7.21
N ILE A 94 -0.12 8.29 -7.96
CA ILE A 94 -1.36 7.69 -7.51
C ILE A 94 -0.97 6.42 -6.75
N TYR A 95 -1.41 6.33 -5.49
CA TYR A 95 -1.12 5.19 -4.61
C TYR A 95 -2.33 4.28 -4.52
N PHE A 96 -2.10 2.99 -4.72
CA PHE A 96 -3.13 1.96 -4.67
C PHE A 96 -2.81 0.96 -3.57
N CYS A 97 -3.83 0.52 -2.85
CA CYS A 97 -3.74 -0.71 -2.08
C CYS A 97 -4.44 -1.83 -2.86
N ALA A 98 -3.96 -3.06 -2.66
CA ALA A 98 -4.44 -4.19 -3.42
C ALA A 98 -4.27 -5.48 -2.62
N ARG A 99 -5.09 -6.47 -2.92
CA ARG A 99 -5.00 -7.81 -2.34
C ARG A 99 -4.35 -8.74 -3.36
N TYR A 100 -3.24 -9.35 -2.97
CA TYR A 100 -2.55 -10.35 -3.80
C TYR A 100 -2.82 -11.74 -3.27
N GLY A 101 -2.96 -12.70 -4.17
CA GLY A 101 -3.35 -14.06 -3.86
C GLY A 101 -2.57 -14.73 -2.74
N SER A 102 -3.26 -15.58 -2.03
CA SER A 102 -2.79 -16.33 -0.87
C SER A 102 -1.68 -17.31 -1.22
N LEU A 103 -0.82 -17.61 -0.24
CA LEU A 103 0.18 -18.68 -0.35
C LEU A 103 -0.46 -20.05 -0.59
N LEU A 104 -1.72 -20.22 -0.17
CA LEU A 104 -2.45 -21.47 -0.35
C LEU A 104 -3.08 -21.59 -1.73
N ARG A 105 -3.11 -20.50 -2.49
CA ARG A 105 -3.66 -20.47 -3.84
C ARG A 105 -2.51 -20.45 -4.85
N ARG A 106 -2.69 -21.15 -5.94
CA ARG A 106 -1.71 -21.14 -7.02
C ARG A 106 -1.83 -19.91 -7.91
N ASP A 107 -2.93 -19.16 -7.75
CA ASP A 107 -3.19 -17.97 -8.54
C ASP A 107 -2.44 -16.80 -7.94
N HIS A 108 -1.43 -16.33 -8.64
CA HIS A 108 -0.58 -15.22 -8.19
C HIS A 108 -0.97 -13.96 -8.96
N TYR A 109 -2.06 -13.34 -8.55
CA TYR A 109 -2.53 -12.10 -9.17
C TYR A 109 -3.22 -11.21 -8.14
N PHE A 110 -3.34 -9.95 -8.48
CA PHE A 110 -4.12 -9.02 -7.66
C PHE A 110 -5.59 -9.21 -8.01
N ASP A 111 -6.39 -9.63 -7.05
CA ASP A 111 -7.80 -9.91 -7.29
C ASP A 111 -8.72 -8.79 -6.82
N SER A 112 -8.18 -7.78 -6.16
CA SER A 112 -8.95 -6.61 -5.76
C SER A 112 -8.03 -5.42 -5.57
N TRP A 113 -8.48 -4.23 -5.99
CA TRP A 113 -7.75 -2.98 -5.94
C TRP A 113 -8.62 -1.90 -5.34
N GLY A 114 -8.02 -0.98 -4.60
CA GLY A 114 -8.65 0.29 -4.27
C GLY A 114 -8.74 1.18 -5.51
N GLN A 115 -9.45 2.30 -5.36
CA GLN A 115 -9.60 3.26 -6.46
C GLN A 115 -8.34 4.08 -6.72
N GLY A 116 -7.44 4.11 -5.75
CA GLY A 116 -6.25 4.93 -5.81
C GLY A 116 -6.46 6.31 -5.22
N VAL A 117 -5.40 6.87 -4.67
CA VAL A 117 -5.38 8.23 -4.15
C VAL A 117 -4.17 8.96 -4.69
N LEU A 118 -4.40 10.14 -5.26
CA LEU A 118 -3.31 10.99 -5.73
C LEU A 118 -2.66 11.66 -4.54
N VAL A 119 -1.34 11.55 -4.44
CA VAL A 119 -0.54 12.28 -3.45
C VAL A 119 0.49 13.12 -4.21
N THR A 120 0.43 14.43 -3.99
CA THR A 120 1.37 15.37 -4.59
C THR A 120 2.36 15.82 -3.52
N VAL A 121 3.66 15.74 -3.84
CA VAL A 121 4.73 16.23 -2.97
C VAL A 121 5.24 17.54 -3.55
N SER A 122 4.99 18.63 -2.85
CA SER A 122 5.43 19.96 -3.29
C SER A 122 5.54 20.90 -2.10
N SER A 123 6.40 21.88 -2.24
CA SER A 123 6.59 22.92 -1.22
C SER A 123 5.57 24.04 -1.32
#